data_6abe15436b2860a10f16a52ba5433f64
#
_entry.id   6abe15436b2860a10f16a52ba5433f64
#
_cell.length_a   1.000
_cell.length_b   1.000
_cell.length_c   1.000
_cell.angle_alpha   90.00
_cell.angle_beta   90.00
_cell.angle_gamma   90.00
#
_symmetry.space_group_name_H-M   'P 1'
#
loop_
_entity.id
_entity.type
_entity.pdbx_description
1 polymer ?
#
loop_
_entity_poly.entity_id
_entity_poly.type
_entity_poly.pdbx_seq_one_letter_code
_entity_poly.pdbx_strand_id
1 'polypeptide(L)'
;KERYQRVQVDDHSKGWNTDWLLAIELGYLLDVAQAMAHSAINRKESRGSHQRLDGYEQRDDANFLKHSLAHYAGQDAPRIDYGPVKITSSQPGTRAYGAAGEEADRKAKELAHA
;
A
#
# COMPACT_ATOMS: atom_id res chain seq x y z
N LYS A 1 0.74 18.67 3.06
CA LYS A 1 1.39 19.35 1.91
C LYS A 1 1.38 20.87 2.03
N GLU A 2 0.29 21.52 2.39
CA GLU A 2 0.25 23.00 2.53
C GLU A 2 1.32 23.54 3.48
N ARG A 3 1.54 22.91 4.63
CA ARG A 3 2.60 23.30 5.57
C ARG A 3 4.00 23.12 4.99
N TYR A 4 4.19 22.08 4.18
CA TYR A 4 5.47 21.81 3.51
C TYR A 4 5.91 22.93 2.58
N GLN A 5 4.98 23.59 1.89
CA GLN A 5 5.29 24.74 1.02
C GLN A 5 5.91 25.94 1.76
N ARG A 6 5.83 25.95 3.08
CA ARG A 6 6.37 26.99 3.95
C ARG A 6 7.57 26.53 4.78
N VAL A 7 8.12 25.34 4.47
CA VAL A 7 9.32 24.83 5.13
C VAL A 7 10.48 25.73 4.75
N GLN A 8 11.23 26.16 5.76
CA GLN A 8 12.47 26.91 5.63
C GLN A 8 13.58 26.11 6.31
N VAL A 9 14.77 26.18 5.74
CA VAL A 9 15.98 25.53 6.26
C VAL A 9 16.93 26.62 6.74
N ASP A 10 17.31 26.57 8.00
CA ASP A 10 18.18 27.58 8.61
C ASP A 10 19.64 27.41 8.19
N ASP A 11 20.09 26.20 7.89
CA ASP A 11 21.42 25.95 7.37
C ASP A 11 21.51 26.35 5.88
N HIS A 12 22.31 27.38 5.59
CA HIS A 12 22.55 27.85 4.22
C HIS A 12 23.89 27.36 3.65
N SER A 13 24.56 26.41 4.28
CA SER A 13 25.77 25.79 3.74
C SER A 13 25.49 25.07 2.41
N LYS A 14 26.46 25.15 1.47
CA LYS A 14 26.36 24.49 0.15
C LYS A 14 26.98 23.09 0.13
N GLY A 15 27.68 22.71 1.18
CA GLY A 15 28.28 21.39 1.32
C GLY A 15 27.74 20.67 2.56
N TRP A 16 27.41 19.38 2.42
CA TRP A 16 26.96 18.52 3.51
C TRP A 16 25.70 19.04 4.25
N ASN A 17 24.83 19.80 3.58
CA ASN A 17 23.60 20.33 4.16
C ASN A 17 22.54 19.21 4.24
N THR A 18 22.53 18.50 5.36
CA THR A 18 21.58 17.42 5.63
C THR A 18 20.15 17.93 5.83
N ASP A 19 19.98 19.13 6.38
CA ASP A 19 18.65 19.70 6.61
C ASP A 19 17.95 20.03 5.30
N TRP A 20 18.69 20.55 4.33
CA TRP A 20 18.17 20.78 2.98
C TRP A 20 17.79 19.48 2.29
N LEU A 21 18.60 18.43 2.42
CA LEU A 21 18.29 17.10 1.88
C LEU A 21 17.04 16.53 2.52
N LEU A 22 16.93 16.57 3.84
CA LEU A 22 15.74 16.11 4.58
C LEU A 22 14.48 16.89 4.20
N ALA A 23 14.59 18.19 3.95
CA ALA A 23 13.46 19.00 3.48
C ALA A 23 12.96 18.52 2.10
N ILE A 24 13.87 18.18 1.17
CA ILE A 24 13.51 17.63 -0.15
C ILE A 24 12.87 16.24 0.02
N GLU A 25 13.48 15.36 0.79
CA GLU A 25 12.96 14.02 1.05
C GLU A 25 11.57 14.04 1.69
N LEU A 26 11.32 14.98 2.60
CA LEU A 26 9.99 15.18 3.18
C LEU A 26 8.92 15.46 2.12
N GLY A 27 9.26 16.22 1.08
CA GLY A 27 8.35 16.45 -0.06
C GLY A 27 7.95 15.15 -0.76
N TYR A 28 8.93 14.31 -1.07
CA TYR A 28 8.69 13.01 -1.70
C TYR A 28 7.93 12.04 -0.77
N LEU A 29 8.27 12.04 0.52
CA LEU A 29 7.55 11.22 1.51
C LEU A 29 6.07 11.61 1.60
N LEU A 30 5.74 12.88 1.53
CA LEU A 30 4.35 13.36 1.54
C LEU A 30 3.57 12.94 0.27
N ASP A 31 4.22 12.90 -0.88
CA ASP A 31 3.61 12.41 -2.13
C ASP A 31 3.32 10.90 -2.05
N VAL A 32 4.30 10.12 -1.59
CA VAL A 32 4.14 8.68 -1.40
C VAL A 32 3.07 8.37 -0.35
N ALA A 33 3.09 9.06 0.79
CA ALA A 33 2.10 8.87 1.86
C ALA A 33 0.68 9.18 1.37
N GLN A 34 0.51 10.21 0.55
CA GLN A 34 -0.79 10.54 -0.05
C GLN A 34 -1.28 9.43 -1.00
N ALA A 35 -0.41 8.94 -1.87
CA ALA A 35 -0.74 7.83 -2.78
C ALA A 35 -1.12 6.56 -2.02
N MET A 36 -0.38 6.22 -0.95
CA MET A 36 -0.68 5.07 -0.09
C MET A 36 -2.01 5.23 0.63
N ALA A 37 -2.27 6.38 1.25
CA ALA A 37 -3.50 6.63 2.00
C ALA A 37 -4.75 6.54 1.09
N HIS A 38 -4.71 7.19 -0.07
CA HIS A 38 -5.82 7.13 -1.01
C HIS A 38 -6.02 5.72 -1.60
N SER A 39 -4.95 5.00 -1.91
CA SER A 39 -5.05 3.61 -2.35
C SER A 39 -5.66 2.71 -1.27
N ALA A 40 -5.25 2.88 -0.01
CA ALA A 40 -5.76 2.13 1.12
C ALA A 40 -7.25 2.40 1.38
N ILE A 41 -7.67 3.67 1.37
CA ILE A 41 -9.08 4.05 1.55
C ILE A 41 -9.98 3.46 0.46
N ASN A 42 -9.52 3.49 -0.79
CA ASN A 42 -10.29 2.99 -1.93
C ASN A 42 -10.35 1.46 -2.01
N ARG A 43 -9.40 0.75 -1.40
CA ARG A 43 -9.39 -0.71 -1.34
C ARG A 43 -10.27 -1.21 -0.20
N LYS A 44 -11.49 -1.61 -0.52
CA LYS A 44 -12.51 -2.07 0.43
C LYS A 44 -12.39 -3.56 0.73
N GLU A 45 -11.21 -3.97 1.15
CA GLU A 45 -10.90 -5.35 1.57
C GLU A 45 -9.70 -5.33 2.52
N SER A 46 -9.45 -6.45 3.20
CA SER A 46 -8.20 -6.72 3.93
C SER A 46 -7.36 -7.74 3.18
N ARG A 47 -6.08 -7.38 2.85
CA ARG A 47 -5.17 -8.23 2.07
C ARG A 47 -3.73 -8.00 2.47
N GLY A 48 -3.02 -9.05 2.83
CA GLY A 48 -1.64 -8.97 3.28
C GLY A 48 -1.53 -8.11 4.55
N SER A 49 -0.69 -7.10 4.53
CA SER A 49 -0.54 -6.13 5.62
C SER A 49 -1.59 -5.01 5.60
N HIS A 50 -2.38 -4.90 4.54
CA HIS A 50 -3.49 -3.96 4.49
C HIS A 50 -4.69 -4.53 5.24
N GLN A 51 -4.92 -4.03 6.45
CA GLN A 51 -6.00 -4.47 7.32
C GLN A 51 -7.01 -3.34 7.55
N ARG A 52 -8.29 -3.62 7.30
CA ARG A 52 -9.43 -2.73 7.55
C ARG A 52 -10.18 -3.21 8.78
N LEU A 53 -10.65 -2.25 9.59
CA LEU A 53 -11.47 -2.51 10.79
C LEU A 53 -12.84 -1.80 10.71
N ASP A 54 -13.25 -1.43 9.50
CA ASP A 54 -14.43 -0.61 9.21
C ASP A 54 -15.44 -1.35 8.31
N GLY A 55 -15.58 -2.64 8.49
CA GLY A 55 -16.53 -3.49 7.75
C GLY A 55 -15.94 -4.16 6.51
N TYR A 56 -14.64 -4.07 6.31
CA TYR A 56 -13.92 -4.68 5.17
C TYR A 56 -12.78 -5.60 5.64
N GLU A 57 -13.00 -6.36 6.71
CA GLU A 57 -11.99 -7.22 7.34
C GLU A 57 -11.63 -8.44 6.48
N GLN A 58 -12.47 -8.81 5.52
CA GLN A 58 -12.27 -9.98 4.67
C GLN A 58 -11.57 -9.62 3.36
N ARG A 59 -10.85 -10.60 2.82
CA ARG A 59 -10.28 -10.53 1.47
C ARG A 59 -11.38 -10.70 0.42
N ASP A 60 -11.34 -9.88 -0.62
CA ASP A 60 -12.32 -9.88 -1.72
C ASP A 60 -11.60 -10.05 -3.06
N ASP A 61 -11.41 -11.31 -3.48
CA ASP A 61 -10.76 -11.62 -4.76
C ASP A 61 -11.65 -11.27 -5.96
N ALA A 62 -12.96 -11.30 -5.81
CA ALA A 62 -13.86 -10.99 -6.91
C ALA A 62 -13.74 -9.54 -7.39
N ASN A 63 -13.60 -8.62 -6.44
CA ASN A 63 -13.52 -7.18 -6.73
C ASN A 63 -12.11 -6.60 -6.67
N PHE A 64 -11.20 -7.19 -5.90
CA PHE A 64 -9.90 -6.59 -5.58
C PHE A 64 -8.66 -7.46 -5.88
N LEU A 65 -8.78 -8.60 -6.59
CA LEU A 65 -7.61 -9.30 -7.14
C LEU A 65 -7.03 -8.51 -8.33
N LYS A 66 -6.53 -7.31 -8.05
CA LYS A 66 -6.02 -6.34 -9.02
C LYS A 66 -5.04 -5.38 -8.38
N HIS A 67 -4.19 -4.77 -9.19
CA HIS A 67 -3.29 -3.70 -8.75
C HIS A 67 -4.08 -2.40 -8.53
N SER A 68 -3.78 -1.67 -7.45
CA SER A 68 -4.19 -0.28 -7.31
C SER A 68 -3.17 0.63 -7.98
N LEU A 69 -3.62 1.53 -8.82
CA LEU A 69 -2.81 2.46 -9.58
C LEU A 69 -3.14 3.88 -9.12
N ALA A 70 -2.22 4.53 -8.43
CA ALA A 70 -2.37 5.91 -7.99
C ALA A 70 -1.72 6.85 -9.03
N HIS A 71 -2.54 7.65 -9.70
CA HIS A 71 -2.06 8.63 -10.67
C HIS A 71 -1.77 9.94 -9.97
N TYR A 72 -0.55 10.42 -10.11
CA TYR A 72 -0.11 11.67 -9.51
C TYR A 72 -0.91 12.87 -10.04
N ALA A 73 -1.40 13.72 -9.13
CA ALA A 73 -2.23 14.88 -9.44
C ALA A 73 -1.70 16.18 -8.79
N GLY A 74 -0.38 16.28 -8.58
CA GLY A 74 0.24 17.45 -7.97
C GLY A 74 -0.18 17.65 -6.52
N GLN A 75 -0.85 18.74 -6.23
CA GLN A 75 -1.35 19.07 -4.89
C GLN A 75 -2.69 18.39 -4.58
N ASP A 76 -3.42 17.97 -5.59
CA ASP A 76 -4.72 17.35 -5.46
C ASP A 76 -4.63 15.88 -5.01
N ALA A 77 -5.76 15.31 -4.67
CA ALA A 77 -5.86 13.88 -4.36
C ALA A 77 -5.54 13.04 -5.62
N PRO A 78 -4.73 11.99 -5.51
CA PRO A 78 -4.43 11.12 -6.64
C PRO A 78 -5.69 10.41 -7.11
N ARG A 79 -5.84 10.26 -8.42
CA ARG A 79 -6.88 9.41 -9.00
C ARG A 79 -6.46 7.95 -8.85
N ILE A 80 -7.33 7.13 -8.25
CA ILE A 80 -7.08 5.71 -8.08
C ILE A 80 -7.77 4.92 -9.18
N ASP A 81 -7.00 4.13 -9.90
CA ASP A 81 -7.45 3.16 -10.89
C ASP A 81 -7.04 1.74 -10.50
N TYR A 82 -7.49 0.77 -11.27
CA TYR A 82 -7.17 -0.64 -11.06
C TYR A 82 -6.71 -1.30 -12.36
N GLY A 83 -5.60 -2.04 -12.26
CA GLY A 83 -5.06 -2.84 -13.35
C GLY A 83 -5.16 -4.35 -13.05
N PRO A 84 -5.22 -5.21 -14.09
CA PRO A 84 -5.30 -6.65 -13.90
C PRO A 84 -4.01 -7.23 -13.32
N VAL A 85 -4.14 -8.27 -12.50
CA VAL A 85 -3.02 -9.11 -12.05
C VAL A 85 -2.84 -10.26 -13.02
N LYS A 86 -1.61 -10.50 -13.47
CA LYS A 86 -1.27 -11.68 -14.26
C LYS A 86 -0.89 -12.84 -13.33
N ILE A 87 -1.72 -13.86 -13.27
CA ILE A 87 -1.43 -15.10 -12.56
C ILE A 87 -0.63 -16.01 -13.49
N THR A 88 0.60 -16.36 -13.10
CA THR A 88 1.54 -17.10 -13.98
C THR A 88 1.74 -18.56 -13.56
N SER A 89 2.14 -18.81 -12.32
CA SER A 89 2.60 -20.13 -11.89
C SER A 89 1.77 -20.74 -10.75
N SER A 90 1.10 -19.94 -9.94
CA SER A 90 0.30 -20.43 -8.82
C SER A 90 -0.94 -19.56 -8.61
N GLN A 91 -2.02 -20.18 -8.17
CA GLN A 91 -3.22 -19.44 -7.76
C GLN A 91 -2.99 -18.75 -6.40
N PRO A 92 -3.58 -17.57 -6.19
CA PRO A 92 -3.47 -16.86 -4.92
C PRO A 92 -4.14 -17.66 -3.79
N GLY A 93 -3.34 -18.17 -2.86
CA GLY A 93 -3.84 -18.86 -1.66
C GLY A 93 -4.38 -17.89 -0.61
N THR A 94 -5.21 -18.39 0.29
CA THR A 94 -5.59 -17.68 1.51
C THR A 94 -4.45 -17.81 2.51
N ARG A 95 -3.97 -16.68 3.04
CA ARG A 95 -2.94 -16.67 4.08
C ARG A 95 -3.57 -16.27 5.39
N ALA A 96 -3.48 -17.14 6.38
CA ALA A 96 -3.84 -16.87 7.76
C ALA A 96 -2.60 -16.95 8.64
N TYR A 97 -2.65 -16.37 9.84
CA TYR A 97 -1.55 -16.34 10.79
C TYR A 97 -1.90 -17.14 12.05
N GLY A 98 -0.87 -17.62 12.77
CA GLY A 98 -1.05 -18.42 13.99
C GLY A 98 -1.70 -19.78 13.73
N ALA A 99 -2.41 -20.31 14.70
CA ALA A 99 -3.05 -21.64 14.62
C ALA A 99 -4.03 -21.79 13.44
N ALA A 100 -4.75 -20.73 13.09
CA ALA A 100 -5.64 -20.72 11.92
C ALA A 100 -4.85 -20.81 10.60
N GLY A 101 -3.65 -20.25 10.53
CA GLY A 101 -2.75 -20.38 9.39
C GLY A 101 -2.21 -21.80 9.22
N GLU A 102 -1.76 -22.41 10.30
CA GLU A 102 -1.27 -23.78 10.31
C GLU A 102 -2.35 -24.79 9.88
N GLU A 103 -3.59 -24.59 10.35
CA GLU A 103 -4.73 -25.43 9.95
C GLU A 103 -5.09 -25.22 8.46
N ALA A 104 -5.08 -24.01 7.96
CA ALA A 104 -5.33 -23.71 6.53
C ALA A 104 -4.25 -24.34 5.65
N ASP A 105 -2.97 -24.22 6.02
CA ASP A 105 -1.85 -24.81 5.29
C ASP A 105 -1.91 -26.36 5.29
N ARG A 106 -2.33 -26.97 6.41
CA ARG A 106 -2.54 -28.42 6.50
C ARG A 106 -3.64 -28.88 5.55
N LYS A 107 -4.80 -28.22 5.57
CA LYS A 107 -5.92 -28.54 4.68
C LYS A 107 -5.54 -28.38 3.20
N ALA A 108 -4.79 -27.33 2.86
CA ALA A 108 -4.32 -27.11 1.49
C ALA A 108 -3.37 -28.24 1.03
N LYS A 109 -2.49 -28.72 1.89
CA LYS A 109 -1.60 -29.86 1.58
C LYS A 109 -2.34 -31.18 1.43
N GLU A 110 -3.35 -31.46 2.26
CA GLU A 110 -4.19 -32.64 2.16
C GLU A 110 -4.96 -32.68 0.83
N LEU A 111 -5.52 -31.52 0.40
CA LEU A 111 -6.22 -31.41 -0.87
C LEU A 111 -5.28 -31.52 -2.10
N ALA A 112 -4.03 -31.15 -1.98
CA ALA A 112 -3.05 -31.26 -3.06
C ALA A 112 -2.52 -32.69 -3.27
N HIS A 113 -2.72 -33.58 -2.29
CA HIS A 113 -2.29 -34.99 -2.31
C HIS A 113 -3.46 -36.00 -2.52
N ALA A 114 -4.68 -35.49 -2.68
CA ALA A 114 -5.88 -36.27 -2.98
C ALA A 114 -6.22 -36.21 -4.48
#